data_3031a1a6262f987b64ae8b32df8bb172
#
_entry.id   3031a1a6262f987b64ae8b32df8bb172
#
_cell.length_a   1.000
_cell.length_b   1.000
_cell.length_c   1.000
_cell.angle_alpha   90.00
_cell.angle_beta   90.00
_cell.angle_gamma   90.00
#
_symmetry.space_group_name_H-M   'P 1'
#
loop_
_entity.id
_entity.type
_entity.pdbx_description
1 polymer ?
#
loop_
_entity_poly.entity_id
_entity_poly.type
_entity_poly.pdbx_seq_one_letter_code
_entity_poly.pdbx_strand_id
1 'polypeptide(L)'
;MFNYKSVVEFGIIGIGRFGFSLAKTLIESGKDVIVLDCDENKIKNIRGFTDNAFVVNNLDKETLQETGIQNCETVFVCIGEKIDVNILTTLNVINLGVPRVISKAITYEQGCVLEKIGAQVVYPESDMAVRIANRLLNEEALEFIELNNDIHIEKIKITDRLDGKTISNSKIRDNFNLNIIALERDRNTIIEIDPGCILRKDDLLVVIGKKINIRALEEFLDIK
;
A
#
# COMPACT_ATOMS: atom_id res chain seq x y z
N MET A 1 -39.43 -2.96 12.68
CA MET A 1 -39.05 -3.01 11.26
C MET A 1 -37.66 -2.43 11.20
N PHE A 2 -36.63 -3.27 11.25
CA PHE A 2 -35.24 -2.82 11.16
C PHE A 2 -34.95 -2.52 9.68
N ASN A 3 -34.83 -1.23 9.35
CA ASN A 3 -34.33 -0.81 8.06
C ASN A 3 -32.81 -1.12 8.03
N TYR A 4 -32.45 -2.29 7.53
CA TYR A 4 -31.08 -2.53 7.09
C TYR A 4 -30.88 -1.66 5.84
N LYS A 5 -30.37 -0.42 6.00
CA LYS A 5 -29.65 0.24 4.93
C LYS A 5 -28.49 -0.68 4.60
N SER A 6 -28.51 -1.30 3.43
CA SER A 6 -27.33 -1.98 2.92
C SER A 6 -26.25 -0.90 2.77
N VAL A 7 -25.33 -0.87 3.72
CA VAL A 7 -24.19 0.04 3.67
C VAL A 7 -23.28 -0.55 2.61
N VAL A 8 -23.12 0.15 1.49
CA VAL A 8 -22.12 -0.21 0.48
C VAL A 8 -20.77 0.16 1.05
N GLU A 9 -19.82 -0.78 1.10
CA GLU A 9 -18.54 -0.54 1.76
C GLU A 9 -17.70 0.51 1.03
N PHE A 10 -17.64 0.44 -0.32
CA PHE A 10 -16.74 1.27 -1.11
C PHE A 10 -17.42 1.92 -2.31
N GLY A 11 -17.00 3.16 -2.61
CA GLY A 11 -17.28 3.85 -3.85
C GLY A 11 -15.99 4.20 -4.59
N ILE A 12 -15.98 4.07 -5.92
CA ILE A 12 -14.82 4.43 -6.74
C ILE A 12 -15.26 5.30 -7.89
N ILE A 13 -14.76 6.52 -7.95
CA ILE A 13 -15.03 7.51 -8.98
C ILE A 13 -13.79 7.69 -9.85
N GLY A 14 -13.91 7.32 -11.13
CA GLY A 14 -12.82 7.31 -12.09
C GLY A 14 -12.13 5.95 -12.20
N ILE A 15 -12.40 5.22 -13.29
CA ILE A 15 -11.83 3.91 -13.56
C ILE A 15 -10.70 4.01 -14.60
N GLY A 16 -9.70 4.83 -14.26
CA GLY A 16 -8.40 4.76 -14.90
C GLY A 16 -7.63 3.51 -14.44
N ARG A 17 -6.37 3.37 -14.80
CA ARG A 17 -5.53 2.21 -14.41
C ARG A 17 -5.56 1.93 -12.90
N PHE A 18 -5.40 2.96 -12.08
CA PHE A 18 -5.42 2.85 -10.62
C PHE A 18 -6.82 2.47 -10.10
N GLY A 19 -7.86 3.24 -10.47
CA GLY A 19 -9.24 2.99 -10.01
C GLY A 19 -9.76 1.62 -10.43
N PHE A 20 -9.45 1.16 -11.65
CA PHE A 20 -9.83 -0.18 -12.12
C PHE A 20 -9.19 -1.29 -11.28
N SER A 21 -7.87 -1.20 -11.04
CA SER A 21 -7.15 -2.20 -10.24
C SER A 21 -7.67 -2.23 -8.80
N LEU A 22 -7.94 -1.06 -8.22
CA LEU A 22 -8.50 -0.93 -6.88
C LEU A 22 -9.90 -1.55 -6.79
N ALA A 23 -10.82 -1.17 -7.73
CA ALA A 23 -12.17 -1.71 -7.80
C ALA A 23 -12.14 -3.23 -7.92
N LYS A 24 -11.40 -3.76 -8.88
CA LYS A 24 -11.28 -5.19 -9.12
C LYS A 24 -10.81 -5.93 -7.88
N THR A 25 -9.75 -5.46 -7.23
CA THR A 25 -9.20 -6.11 -6.03
C THR A 25 -10.21 -6.15 -4.87
N LEU A 26 -10.94 -5.05 -4.64
CA LEU A 26 -11.98 -4.99 -3.60
C LEU A 26 -13.13 -5.95 -3.91
N ILE A 27 -13.61 -5.98 -5.14
CA ILE A 27 -14.70 -6.87 -5.59
C ILE A 27 -14.27 -8.34 -5.47
N GLU A 28 -13.08 -8.70 -5.94
CA GLU A 28 -12.53 -10.06 -5.83
C GLU A 28 -12.33 -10.50 -4.37
N SER A 29 -12.18 -9.53 -3.46
CA SER A 29 -12.15 -9.76 -2.00
C SER A 29 -13.55 -9.84 -1.37
N GLY A 30 -14.61 -9.88 -2.16
CA GLY A 30 -15.99 -10.02 -1.70
C GLY A 30 -16.59 -8.74 -1.11
N LYS A 31 -16.05 -7.55 -1.48
CA LYS A 31 -16.55 -6.26 -1.01
C LYS A 31 -17.61 -5.68 -1.94
N ASP A 32 -18.61 -5.00 -1.37
CA ASP A 32 -19.61 -4.26 -2.11
C ASP A 32 -19.02 -2.92 -2.59
N VAL A 33 -18.98 -2.74 -3.93
CA VAL A 33 -18.34 -1.57 -4.56
C VAL A 33 -19.28 -0.92 -5.56
N ILE A 34 -19.52 0.39 -5.41
CA ILE A 34 -20.12 1.25 -6.44
C ILE A 34 -19.00 1.84 -7.28
N VAL A 35 -19.14 1.78 -8.60
CA VAL A 35 -18.12 2.26 -9.54
C VAL A 35 -18.72 3.28 -10.50
N LEU A 36 -18.08 4.44 -10.64
CA LEU A 36 -18.51 5.54 -11.50
C LEU A 36 -17.40 5.97 -12.46
N ASP A 37 -17.71 6.15 -13.72
CA ASP A 37 -16.85 6.81 -14.73
C ASP A 37 -17.72 7.45 -15.83
N CYS A 38 -17.19 8.45 -16.52
CA CYS A 38 -17.86 9.05 -17.68
C CYS A 38 -17.65 8.27 -18.99
N ASP A 39 -16.70 7.34 -19.01
CA ASP A 39 -16.36 6.52 -20.17
C ASP A 39 -17.12 5.18 -20.11
N GLU A 40 -18.07 5.04 -21.05
CA GLU A 40 -18.90 3.83 -21.16
C GLU A 40 -18.06 2.56 -21.38
N ASN A 41 -16.96 2.64 -22.12
CA ASN A 41 -16.11 1.47 -22.40
C ASN A 41 -15.42 0.98 -21.11
N LYS A 42 -14.98 1.90 -20.26
CA LYS A 42 -14.40 1.54 -18.97
C LYS A 42 -15.44 0.89 -18.06
N ILE A 43 -16.64 1.46 -17.99
CA ILE A 43 -17.75 0.88 -17.22
C ILE A 43 -18.12 -0.51 -17.76
N LYS A 44 -18.18 -0.69 -19.07
CA LYS A 44 -18.43 -1.99 -19.67
C LYS A 44 -17.41 -3.05 -19.26
N ASN A 45 -16.14 -2.68 -19.15
CA ASN A 45 -15.08 -3.58 -18.73
C ASN A 45 -15.22 -4.02 -17.26
N ILE A 46 -15.63 -3.12 -16.36
CA ILE A 46 -15.77 -3.46 -14.93
C ILE A 46 -17.09 -4.18 -14.63
N ARG A 47 -18.10 -4.07 -15.46
CA ARG A 47 -19.39 -4.79 -15.33
C ARG A 47 -19.25 -6.32 -15.33
N GLY A 48 -18.14 -6.87 -15.81
CA GLY A 48 -17.83 -8.29 -15.65
C GLY A 48 -17.55 -8.72 -14.20
N PHE A 49 -17.37 -7.75 -13.27
CA PHE A 49 -17.04 -8.00 -11.88
C PHE A 49 -18.11 -7.48 -10.90
N THR A 50 -18.90 -6.48 -11.28
CA THR A 50 -19.97 -5.89 -10.45
C THR A 50 -21.10 -5.31 -11.29
N ASP A 51 -22.33 -5.46 -10.82
CA ASP A 51 -23.52 -4.82 -11.41
C ASP A 51 -23.64 -3.34 -10.99
N ASN A 52 -22.98 -2.93 -9.91
CA ASN A 52 -23.03 -1.57 -9.36
C ASN A 52 -22.04 -0.63 -10.08
N ALA A 53 -22.05 -0.63 -11.42
CA ALA A 53 -21.19 0.19 -12.25
C ALA A 53 -22.00 1.10 -13.17
N PHE A 54 -21.85 2.42 -13.00
CA PHE A 54 -22.68 3.42 -13.65
C PHE A 54 -21.85 4.39 -14.49
N VAL A 55 -22.38 4.70 -15.69
CA VAL A 55 -21.86 5.79 -16.52
C VAL A 55 -22.49 7.08 -16.02
N VAL A 56 -21.67 8.10 -15.70
CA VAL A 56 -22.12 9.40 -15.24
C VAL A 56 -21.59 10.50 -16.16
N ASN A 57 -22.46 11.34 -16.70
CA ASN A 57 -22.06 12.39 -17.64
C ASN A 57 -21.36 13.57 -16.95
N ASN A 58 -21.70 13.81 -15.70
CA ASN A 58 -21.07 14.81 -14.85
C ASN A 58 -20.89 14.26 -13.42
N LEU A 59 -20.18 15.00 -12.59
CA LEU A 59 -19.87 14.62 -11.21
C LEU A 59 -20.32 15.72 -10.23
N ASP A 60 -21.44 16.39 -10.57
CA ASP A 60 -22.10 17.31 -9.66
C ASP A 60 -22.75 16.56 -8.49
N LYS A 61 -23.17 17.32 -7.48
CA LYS A 61 -23.70 16.74 -6.25
C LYS A 61 -24.97 15.94 -6.47
N GLU A 62 -25.86 16.44 -7.35
CA GLU A 62 -27.13 15.79 -7.67
C GLU A 62 -26.90 14.44 -8.34
N THR A 63 -26.07 14.39 -9.39
CA THR A 63 -25.75 13.15 -10.10
C THR A 63 -25.07 12.12 -9.19
N LEU A 64 -24.13 12.57 -8.36
CA LEU A 64 -23.48 11.68 -7.38
C LEU A 64 -24.49 11.11 -6.38
N GLN A 65 -25.44 11.91 -5.93
CA GLN A 65 -26.48 11.48 -4.99
C GLN A 65 -27.42 10.43 -5.60
N GLU A 66 -27.76 10.55 -6.88
CA GLU A 66 -28.59 9.57 -7.60
C GLU A 66 -27.94 8.18 -7.68
N THR A 67 -26.61 8.11 -7.72
CA THR A 67 -25.88 6.83 -7.74
C THR A 67 -25.85 6.11 -6.38
N GLY A 68 -26.24 6.78 -5.31
CA GLY A 68 -26.18 6.23 -3.96
C GLY A 68 -24.79 6.26 -3.32
N ILE A 69 -23.81 6.95 -3.92
CA ILE A 69 -22.41 7.01 -3.46
C ILE A 69 -22.28 7.51 -2.01
N GLN A 70 -23.21 8.36 -1.56
CA GLN A 70 -23.26 8.88 -0.19
C GLN A 70 -23.53 7.79 0.88
N ASN A 71 -23.97 6.60 0.47
CA ASN A 71 -24.18 5.49 1.39
C ASN A 71 -22.93 4.63 1.57
N CYS A 72 -21.82 4.95 0.89
CA CYS A 72 -20.56 4.25 1.04
C CYS A 72 -19.85 4.67 2.34
N GLU A 73 -19.15 3.72 2.97
CA GLU A 73 -18.28 4.01 4.12
C GLU A 73 -17.01 4.74 3.69
N THR A 74 -16.47 4.35 2.53
CA THR A 74 -15.25 4.95 1.96
C THR A 74 -15.43 5.19 0.48
N VAL A 75 -15.11 6.39 0.01
CA VAL A 75 -15.11 6.74 -1.42
C VAL A 75 -13.71 7.13 -1.88
N PHE A 76 -13.28 6.51 -2.97
CA PHE A 76 -12.05 6.85 -3.67
C PHE A 76 -12.33 7.72 -4.90
N VAL A 77 -11.72 8.90 -4.97
CA VAL A 77 -11.74 9.76 -6.15
C VAL A 77 -10.43 9.57 -6.91
N CYS A 78 -10.51 8.79 -8.00
CA CYS A 78 -9.34 8.33 -8.76
C CYS A 78 -9.14 9.07 -10.09
N ILE A 79 -9.69 10.28 -10.23
CA ILE A 79 -9.57 11.12 -11.43
C ILE A 79 -8.16 11.69 -11.48
N GLY A 80 -7.37 11.37 -12.51
CA GLY A 80 -5.97 11.80 -12.60
C GLY A 80 -5.73 12.97 -13.56
N GLU A 81 -6.37 12.96 -14.73
CA GLU A 81 -6.02 13.90 -15.82
C GLU A 81 -6.55 15.31 -15.65
N LYS A 82 -7.64 15.50 -14.88
CA LYS A 82 -8.33 16.78 -14.68
C LYS A 82 -8.31 17.13 -13.20
N ILE A 83 -7.34 17.96 -12.81
CA ILE A 83 -7.14 18.36 -11.39
C ILE A 83 -8.37 19.11 -10.85
N ASP A 84 -8.94 20.02 -11.63
CA ASP A 84 -10.14 20.78 -11.30
C ASP A 84 -11.34 19.87 -11.04
N VAL A 85 -11.59 18.93 -11.94
CA VAL A 85 -12.69 17.95 -11.79
C VAL A 85 -12.45 17.06 -10.56
N ASN A 86 -11.21 16.62 -10.32
CA ASN A 86 -10.87 15.83 -9.16
C ASN A 86 -11.19 16.55 -7.85
N ILE A 87 -10.73 17.82 -7.71
CA ILE A 87 -10.94 18.63 -6.51
C ILE A 87 -12.44 18.88 -6.28
N LEU A 88 -13.18 19.28 -7.32
CA LEU A 88 -14.61 19.55 -7.21
C LEU A 88 -15.41 18.28 -6.89
N THR A 89 -15.08 17.16 -7.52
CA THR A 89 -15.72 15.87 -7.22
C THR A 89 -15.46 15.45 -5.77
N THR A 90 -14.21 15.59 -5.31
CA THR A 90 -13.83 15.28 -3.92
C THR A 90 -14.62 16.14 -2.94
N LEU A 91 -14.75 17.42 -3.19
CA LEU A 91 -15.54 18.35 -2.37
C LEU A 91 -17.04 17.94 -2.35
N ASN A 92 -17.60 17.59 -3.51
CA ASN A 92 -18.98 17.13 -3.61
C ASN A 92 -19.22 15.87 -2.78
N VAL A 93 -18.33 14.88 -2.85
CA VAL A 93 -18.42 13.64 -2.07
C VAL A 93 -18.34 13.92 -0.57
N ILE A 94 -17.43 14.79 -0.13
CA ILE A 94 -17.36 15.23 1.27
C ILE A 94 -18.65 15.91 1.72
N ASN A 95 -19.20 16.82 0.89
CA ASN A 95 -20.44 17.53 1.17
C ASN A 95 -21.69 16.64 1.14
N LEU A 96 -21.60 15.44 0.58
CA LEU A 96 -22.62 14.39 0.68
C LEU A 96 -22.55 13.63 2.01
N GLY A 97 -21.53 13.87 2.84
CA GLY A 97 -21.41 13.29 4.17
C GLY A 97 -20.78 11.89 4.19
N VAL A 98 -20.03 11.50 3.14
CA VAL A 98 -19.29 10.24 3.13
C VAL A 98 -18.24 10.26 4.26
N PRO A 99 -18.21 9.22 5.14
CA PRO A 99 -17.36 9.23 6.33
C PRO A 99 -15.86 9.30 6.02
N ARG A 100 -15.44 8.65 4.93
CA ARG A 100 -14.02 8.61 4.53
C ARG A 100 -13.88 8.85 3.04
N VAL A 101 -13.19 9.91 2.67
CA VAL A 101 -12.91 10.24 1.27
C VAL A 101 -11.40 10.21 1.04
N ILE A 102 -10.99 9.40 0.08
CA ILE A 102 -9.59 9.26 -0.32
C ILE A 102 -9.46 9.74 -1.76
N SER A 103 -8.61 10.73 -2.00
CA SER A 103 -8.44 11.29 -3.34
C SER A 103 -7.02 11.07 -3.86
N LYS A 104 -6.94 10.70 -5.14
CA LYS A 104 -5.69 10.59 -5.86
C LYS A 104 -5.19 11.97 -6.24
N ALA A 105 -3.95 12.30 -5.90
CA ALA A 105 -3.25 13.49 -6.37
C ALA A 105 -2.12 13.10 -7.34
N ILE A 106 -1.83 13.99 -8.30
CA ILE A 106 -0.71 13.88 -9.23
C ILE A 106 0.40 14.91 -8.93
N THR A 107 0.07 15.98 -8.18
CA THR A 107 1.05 16.96 -7.70
C THR A 107 0.88 17.20 -6.21
N TYR A 108 1.95 17.68 -5.58
CA TYR A 108 1.95 18.00 -4.16
C TYR A 108 0.95 19.15 -3.85
N GLU A 109 0.89 20.17 -4.70
CA GLU A 109 -0.03 21.32 -4.54
C GLU A 109 -1.49 20.89 -4.59
N GLN A 110 -1.83 19.97 -5.51
CA GLN A 110 -3.16 19.36 -5.55
C GLN A 110 -3.46 18.64 -4.25
N GLY A 111 -2.52 17.85 -3.75
CA GLY A 111 -2.66 17.13 -2.49
C GLY A 111 -2.92 18.07 -1.32
N CYS A 112 -2.17 19.16 -1.21
CA CYS A 112 -2.39 20.18 -0.17
C CYS A 112 -3.81 20.77 -0.21
N VAL A 113 -4.39 20.97 -1.40
CA VAL A 113 -5.77 21.43 -1.53
C VAL A 113 -6.75 20.35 -1.07
N LEU A 114 -6.56 19.10 -1.52
CA LEU A 114 -7.43 17.98 -1.17
C LEU A 114 -7.44 17.70 0.34
N GLU A 115 -6.29 17.77 1.00
CA GLU A 115 -6.19 17.64 2.47
C GLU A 115 -6.94 18.76 3.19
N LYS A 116 -6.81 20.02 2.73
CA LYS A 116 -7.51 21.16 3.31
C LYS A 116 -9.02 21.07 3.22
N ILE A 117 -9.55 20.42 2.18
CA ILE A 117 -11.01 20.21 2.07
C ILE A 117 -11.47 18.96 2.83
N GLY A 118 -10.56 18.19 3.46
CA GLY A 118 -10.90 17.08 4.36
C GLY A 118 -10.73 15.68 3.75
N ALA A 119 -10.10 15.55 2.58
CA ALA A 119 -9.79 14.25 2.00
C ALA A 119 -8.47 13.68 2.54
N GLN A 120 -8.35 12.36 2.57
CA GLN A 120 -7.06 11.68 2.62
C GLN A 120 -6.46 11.65 1.21
N VAL A 121 -5.15 11.84 1.09
CA VAL A 121 -4.48 11.92 -0.21
C VAL A 121 -3.56 10.73 -0.43
N VAL A 122 -3.55 10.22 -1.66
CA VAL A 122 -2.62 9.18 -2.11
C VAL A 122 -1.95 9.62 -3.42
N TYR A 123 -0.68 9.25 -3.58
CA TYR A 123 0.16 9.55 -4.75
C TYR A 123 0.64 8.25 -5.43
N PRO A 124 -0.24 7.44 -6.04
CA PRO A 124 0.09 6.07 -6.43
C PRO A 124 1.32 5.95 -7.34
N GLU A 125 1.50 6.89 -8.27
CA GLU A 125 2.63 6.90 -9.18
C GLU A 125 3.95 7.23 -8.46
N SER A 126 3.93 8.22 -7.58
CA SER A 126 5.11 8.63 -6.79
C SER A 126 5.50 7.55 -5.78
N ASP A 127 4.52 7.05 -5.03
CA ASP A 127 4.73 6.01 -4.01
C ASP A 127 5.30 4.73 -4.64
N MET A 128 4.76 4.33 -5.81
CA MET A 128 5.26 3.18 -6.55
C MET A 128 6.65 3.41 -7.14
N ALA A 129 6.94 4.62 -7.65
CA ALA A 129 8.26 4.96 -8.16
C ALA A 129 9.33 4.91 -7.07
N VAL A 130 9.04 5.46 -5.88
CA VAL A 130 9.93 5.36 -4.71
C VAL A 130 10.14 3.91 -4.30
N ARG A 131 9.06 3.11 -4.27
CA ARG A 131 9.15 1.68 -3.96
C ARG A 131 10.02 0.91 -4.94
N ILE A 132 9.87 1.18 -6.24
CA ILE A 132 10.71 0.56 -7.29
C ILE A 132 12.17 1.01 -7.15
N ALA A 133 12.41 2.33 -6.96
CA ALA A 133 13.76 2.86 -6.79
C ALA A 133 14.46 2.22 -5.58
N ASN A 134 13.78 2.13 -4.44
CA ASN A 134 14.31 1.48 -3.25
C ASN A 134 14.63 -0.01 -3.50
N ARG A 135 13.79 -0.71 -4.26
CA ARG A 135 14.07 -2.11 -4.65
C ARG A 135 15.31 -2.25 -5.55
N LEU A 136 15.50 -1.31 -6.49
CA LEU A 136 16.66 -1.32 -7.40
C LEU A 136 17.95 -0.89 -6.72
N LEU A 137 17.88 0.08 -5.81
CA LEU A 137 19.04 0.56 -5.05
C LEU A 137 19.51 -0.48 -4.02
N ASN A 138 18.60 -1.28 -3.54
CA ASN A 138 18.85 -2.32 -2.55
C ASN A 138 18.68 -3.69 -3.20
N GLU A 139 19.45 -3.98 -4.27
CA GLU A 139 19.43 -5.30 -4.94
C GLU A 139 19.72 -6.47 -3.97
N GLU A 140 20.36 -6.19 -2.84
CA GLU A 140 20.61 -7.14 -1.74
C GLU A 140 19.63 -7.00 -0.57
N ALA A 141 18.92 -5.87 -0.42
CA ALA A 141 17.86 -5.68 0.58
C ALA A 141 16.49 -6.12 0.01
N LEU A 142 16.28 -7.40 -0.02
CA LEU A 142 15.01 -8.03 -0.38
C LEU A 142 13.95 -7.68 0.68
N GLU A 143 12.97 -6.83 0.28
CA GLU A 143 11.74 -6.53 1.03
C GLU A 143 11.97 -6.06 2.48
N PHE A 144 11.95 -4.75 2.70
CA PHE A 144 11.79 -4.21 4.05
C PHE A 144 10.31 -3.94 4.33
N ILE A 145 9.88 -4.21 5.53
CA ILE A 145 8.57 -3.83 6.06
C ILE A 145 8.84 -2.82 7.16
N GLU A 146 8.33 -1.60 6.96
CA GLU A 146 8.34 -0.58 7.99
C GLU A 146 7.12 -0.75 8.89
N LEU A 147 7.36 -0.89 10.18
CA LEU A 147 6.35 -0.91 11.22
C LEU A 147 6.33 0.46 11.94
N ASN A 148 5.35 0.66 12.81
CA ASN A 148 5.30 1.87 13.63
C ASN A 148 6.57 2.02 14.50
N ASN A 149 6.94 3.25 14.85
CA ASN A 149 8.05 3.59 15.76
C ASN A 149 9.47 3.25 15.26
N ASP A 150 9.74 3.46 13.97
CA ASP A 150 11.06 3.24 13.36
C ASP A 150 11.56 1.77 13.47
N ILE A 151 10.63 0.83 13.57
CA ILE A 151 10.93 -0.61 13.55
C ILE A 151 10.82 -1.13 12.13
N HIS A 152 11.86 -1.80 11.67
CA HIS A 152 11.97 -2.36 10.34
C HIS A 152 12.18 -3.87 10.39
N ILE A 153 11.68 -4.56 9.37
CA ILE A 153 12.04 -5.94 9.08
C ILE A 153 12.81 -5.91 7.78
N GLU A 154 14.04 -6.37 7.80
CA GLU A 154 14.92 -6.36 6.61
C GLU A 154 15.64 -7.69 6.46
N LYS A 155 15.99 -8.02 5.20
CA LYS A 155 16.82 -9.16 4.86
C LYS A 155 18.26 -8.71 4.71
N ILE A 156 19.17 -9.31 5.44
CA ILE A 156 20.60 -8.99 5.44
C ILE A 156 21.38 -10.20 4.96
N LYS A 157 22.22 -9.99 3.96
CA LYS A 157 23.08 -11.04 3.40
C LYS A 157 24.27 -11.30 4.31
N ILE A 158 24.53 -12.57 4.61
CA ILE A 158 25.69 -12.97 5.39
C ILE A 158 26.94 -12.92 4.52
N THR A 159 27.95 -12.23 5.02
CA THR A 159 29.28 -12.12 4.41
C THR A 159 30.31 -13.02 5.13
N ASP A 160 31.53 -13.04 4.62
CA ASP A 160 32.65 -13.79 5.21
C ASP A 160 32.88 -13.50 6.71
N ARG A 161 32.39 -12.36 7.24
CA ARG A 161 32.54 -11.98 8.66
C ARG A 161 31.75 -12.86 9.62
N LEU A 162 30.66 -13.44 9.18
CA LEU A 162 29.81 -14.33 9.98
C LEU A 162 29.75 -15.75 9.42
N ASP A 163 30.42 -16.03 8.31
CA ASP A 163 30.48 -17.38 7.75
C ASP A 163 31.07 -18.38 8.75
N GLY A 164 30.45 -19.55 8.89
CA GLY A 164 30.86 -20.59 9.81
C GLY A 164 30.55 -20.35 11.30
N LYS A 165 30.02 -19.18 11.67
CA LYS A 165 29.58 -18.91 13.06
C LYS A 165 28.18 -19.46 13.28
N THR A 166 27.89 -19.92 14.50
CA THR A 166 26.51 -20.19 14.88
C THR A 166 25.74 -18.90 15.12
N ILE A 167 24.42 -18.94 15.02
CA ILE A 167 23.56 -17.78 15.34
C ILE A 167 23.84 -17.24 16.72
N SER A 168 24.00 -18.12 17.72
CA SER A 168 24.37 -17.72 19.08
C SER A 168 25.73 -17.00 19.13
N ASN A 169 26.73 -17.52 18.41
CA ASN A 169 28.09 -16.95 18.39
C ASN A 169 28.20 -15.69 17.50
N SER A 170 27.23 -15.43 16.62
CA SER A 170 27.17 -14.19 15.84
C SER A 170 26.93 -12.96 16.71
N LYS A 171 26.30 -13.14 17.89
CA LYS A 171 25.95 -12.09 18.85
C LYS A 171 25.19 -10.92 18.24
N ILE A 172 24.44 -11.15 17.17
CA ILE A 172 23.66 -10.11 16.47
C ILE A 172 22.70 -9.41 17.44
N ARG A 173 22.02 -10.19 18.30
CA ARG A 173 21.11 -9.63 19.29
C ARG A 173 21.83 -8.77 20.32
N ASP A 174 22.96 -9.26 20.84
CA ASP A 174 23.69 -8.59 21.93
C ASP A 174 24.39 -7.31 21.44
N ASN A 175 24.98 -7.37 20.23
CA ASN A 175 25.80 -6.27 19.71
C ASN A 175 24.98 -5.20 18.97
N PHE A 176 23.89 -5.61 18.30
CA PHE A 176 23.10 -4.74 17.42
C PHE A 176 21.65 -4.56 17.88
N ASN A 177 21.24 -5.24 18.96
CA ASN A 177 19.85 -5.20 19.46
C ASN A 177 18.81 -5.52 18.35
N LEU A 178 19.12 -6.51 17.52
CA LEU A 178 18.28 -7.03 16.45
C LEU A 178 17.82 -8.46 16.78
N ASN A 179 16.57 -8.77 16.48
CA ASN A 179 16.08 -10.14 16.56
C ASN A 179 16.09 -10.77 15.16
N ILE A 180 16.62 -11.99 15.05
CA ILE A 180 16.55 -12.80 13.84
C ILE A 180 15.20 -13.51 13.86
N ILE A 181 14.40 -13.38 12.80
CA ILE A 181 13.06 -13.97 12.69
C ILE A 181 12.96 -15.04 11.61
N ALA A 182 13.88 -15.04 10.63
CA ALA A 182 13.99 -16.13 9.65
C ALA A 182 15.41 -16.19 9.09
N LEU A 183 15.75 -17.34 8.51
CA LEU A 183 16.95 -17.59 7.72
C LEU A 183 16.52 -18.14 6.36
N GLU A 184 16.92 -17.48 5.27
CA GLU A 184 16.72 -18.00 3.93
C GLU A 184 18.02 -18.58 3.39
N ARG A 185 17.93 -19.83 2.94
CA ARG A 185 19.02 -20.59 2.35
C ARG A 185 18.50 -21.44 1.20
N ASP A 186 19.13 -21.41 0.05
CA ASP A 186 18.77 -22.22 -1.12
C ASP A 186 17.27 -22.12 -1.50
N ARG A 187 16.69 -20.91 -1.43
CA ARG A 187 15.27 -20.61 -1.66
C ARG A 187 14.31 -21.22 -0.63
N ASN A 188 14.81 -21.75 0.48
CA ASN A 188 14.00 -22.22 1.59
C ASN A 188 14.06 -21.22 2.73
N THR A 189 12.91 -20.89 3.32
CA THR A 189 12.79 -20.02 4.48
C THR A 189 12.64 -20.88 5.74
N ILE A 190 13.57 -20.73 6.67
CA ILE A 190 13.60 -21.40 7.97
C ILE A 190 13.15 -20.40 9.02
N ILE A 191 12.02 -20.63 9.66
CA ILE A 191 11.46 -19.76 10.72
C ILE A 191 11.74 -20.28 12.13
N GLU A 192 11.96 -21.59 12.28
CA GLU A 192 12.37 -22.20 13.54
C GLU A 192 13.90 -22.18 13.61
N ILE A 193 14.44 -21.11 14.19
CA ILE A 193 15.87 -20.85 14.18
C ILE A 193 16.51 -21.44 15.42
N ASP A 194 17.32 -22.49 15.23
CA ASP A 194 18.14 -23.05 16.30
C ASP A 194 19.36 -22.14 16.56
N PRO A 195 19.64 -21.77 17.83
CA PRO A 195 20.83 -20.98 18.19
C PRO A 195 22.16 -21.59 17.75
N GLY A 196 22.21 -22.92 17.59
CA GLY A 196 23.35 -23.66 17.07
C GLY A 196 23.43 -23.73 15.54
N CYS A 197 22.43 -23.19 14.81
CA CYS A 197 22.46 -23.14 13.37
C CYS A 197 23.67 -22.37 12.87
N ILE A 198 24.46 -22.99 11.98
CA ILE A 198 25.65 -22.38 11.39
C ILE A 198 25.24 -21.49 10.22
N LEU A 199 25.63 -20.23 10.28
CA LEU A 199 25.50 -19.25 9.22
C LEU A 199 26.48 -19.57 8.09
N ARG A 200 26.04 -19.39 6.86
CA ARG A 200 26.87 -19.56 5.67
C ARG A 200 26.92 -18.28 4.88
N LYS A 201 28.01 -18.05 4.20
CA LYS A 201 28.09 -16.97 3.21
C LYS A 201 26.93 -17.06 2.23
N ASP A 202 26.38 -15.94 1.86
CA ASP A 202 25.19 -15.77 0.98
C ASP A 202 23.85 -16.19 1.60
N ASP A 203 23.79 -16.69 2.83
CA ASP A 203 22.52 -16.80 3.57
C ASP A 203 21.87 -15.40 3.72
N LEU A 204 20.55 -15.36 3.70
CA LEU A 204 19.81 -14.12 3.99
C LEU A 204 19.19 -14.25 5.38
N LEU A 205 19.61 -13.40 6.30
CA LEU A 205 18.97 -13.28 7.61
C LEU A 205 17.83 -12.27 7.53
N VAL A 206 16.64 -12.66 7.95
CA VAL A 206 15.52 -11.74 8.16
C VAL A 206 15.61 -11.26 9.60
N VAL A 207 15.87 -9.96 9.78
CA VAL A 207 16.02 -9.34 11.08
C VAL A 207 14.92 -8.30 11.33
N ILE A 208 14.58 -8.11 12.62
CA ILE A 208 13.65 -7.06 13.04
C ILE A 208 14.31 -6.19 14.10
N GLY A 209 14.19 -4.87 13.97
CA GLY A 209 14.67 -3.88 14.93
C GLY A 209 14.64 -2.46 14.39
N LYS A 210 15.29 -1.54 15.10
CA LYS A 210 15.37 -0.15 14.66
C LYS A 210 16.27 -0.01 13.45
N LYS A 211 15.91 0.88 12.52
CA LYS A 211 16.67 1.15 11.30
C LYS A 211 18.14 1.47 11.56
N ILE A 212 18.45 2.24 12.61
CA ILE A 212 19.84 2.57 12.98
C ILE A 212 20.64 1.33 13.35
N ASN A 213 20.01 0.34 13.99
CA ASN A 213 20.66 -0.91 14.41
C ASN A 213 20.91 -1.84 13.20
N ILE A 214 19.97 -1.85 12.25
CA ILE A 214 20.11 -2.60 11.00
C ILE A 214 21.29 -2.06 10.20
N ARG A 215 21.38 -0.73 10.03
CA ARG A 215 22.54 -0.09 9.39
C ARG A 215 23.86 -0.41 10.06
N ALA A 216 23.90 -0.42 11.40
CA ALA A 216 25.11 -0.79 12.13
C ALA A 216 25.55 -2.24 11.85
N LEU A 217 24.59 -3.16 11.65
CA LEU A 217 24.91 -4.54 11.24
C LEU A 217 25.37 -4.60 9.79
N GLU A 218 24.76 -3.84 8.87
CA GLU A 218 25.19 -3.75 7.47
C GLU A 218 26.61 -3.21 7.35
N GLU A 219 26.94 -2.12 8.07
CA GLU A 219 28.28 -1.56 8.14
C GLU A 219 29.29 -2.59 8.69
N PHE A 220 28.89 -3.32 9.74
CA PHE A 220 29.72 -4.40 10.30
C PHE A 220 29.95 -5.52 9.26
N LEU A 221 29.00 -5.82 8.41
CA LEU A 221 29.12 -6.85 7.37
C LEU A 221 29.79 -6.35 6.08
N ASP A 222 30.19 -5.08 6.00
CA ASP A 222 30.70 -4.41 4.79
C ASP A 222 29.71 -4.40 3.61
N ILE A 223 28.42 -4.39 3.91
CA ILE A 223 27.35 -4.23 2.93
C ILE A 223 27.21 -2.72 2.64
N LYS A 224 27.37 -2.31 1.38
CA LYS A 224 27.28 -0.91 0.95
C LYS A 224 25.89 -0.59 0.43
#